data_555c6219ed4ddb1450af524209fac317
#
_entry.id   555c6219ed4ddb1450af524209fac317
#
_cell.length_a   1.000
_cell.length_b   1.000
_cell.length_c   1.000
_cell.angle_alpha   90.00
_cell.angle_beta   90.00
_cell.angle_gamma   90.00
#
_symmetry.space_group_name_H-M   'P 1'
#
loop_
_entity.id
_entity.type
_entity.pdbx_description
1 polymer ?
#
loop_
_entity_poly.entity_id
_entity_poly.type
_entity_poly.pdbx_seq_one_letter_code
_entity_poly.pdbx_strand_id
1 'polypeptide(L)'
;QSYPFTVEVMPVPNKVTKGQTVEIRCELKKEGDFANTLYTIRYFQFEGEGKLKMVNGITFLPNDRYLLENEKFRLYYTAEGDEAHNFIVVVEDNFKNSYELEFDFNNRNIKDDGFTIVPIGNFKPLSK
;
A
#
# COMPACT_ATOMS: atom_id res chain seq x y z
N GLN A 1 -22.05 1.74 -13.77
CA GLN A 1 -22.29 1.90 -12.36
C GLN A 1 -21.14 1.37 -11.52
N SER A 2 -20.60 2.19 -10.65
CA SER A 2 -19.47 1.78 -9.84
C SER A 2 -19.95 1.28 -8.48
N TYR A 3 -19.15 0.39 -7.91
CA TYR A 3 -19.43 -0.18 -6.60
C TYR A 3 -18.23 0.04 -5.70
N PRO A 4 -18.47 0.41 -4.45
CA PRO A 4 -17.35 0.69 -3.56
C PRO A 4 -16.58 -0.58 -3.24
N PHE A 5 -15.33 -0.38 -2.91
CA PHE A 5 -14.46 -1.44 -2.46
C PHE A 5 -13.55 -0.88 -1.38
N THR A 6 -12.94 -1.76 -0.60
CA THR A 6 -11.93 -1.40 0.36
C THR A 6 -10.75 -2.34 0.17
N VAL A 7 -9.63 -1.99 0.77
CA VAL A 7 -8.44 -2.85 0.77
C VAL A 7 -8.05 -3.07 2.21
N GLU A 8 -7.97 -4.35 2.60
CA GLU A 8 -7.52 -4.72 3.94
C GLU A 8 -6.06 -5.06 3.87
N VAL A 9 -5.32 -4.63 4.90
CA VAL A 9 -3.89 -4.87 4.98
C VAL A 9 -3.61 -5.57 6.30
N MET A 10 -2.84 -6.67 6.23
CA MET A 10 -2.39 -7.32 7.44
C MET A 10 -1.39 -6.41 8.15
N PRO A 11 -1.30 -6.52 9.48
CA PRO A 11 -0.40 -5.66 10.23
C PRO A 11 1.04 -5.76 9.75
N VAL A 12 1.72 -4.61 9.73
CA VAL A 12 3.14 -4.53 9.40
C VAL A 12 3.86 -3.84 10.54
N PRO A 13 5.18 -4.07 10.68
CA PRO A 13 5.93 -3.38 11.74
C PRO A 13 6.03 -1.90 11.43
N ASN A 14 6.35 -1.11 12.45
CA ASN A 14 6.53 0.32 12.25
C ASN A 14 7.98 0.73 12.11
N LYS A 15 8.90 -0.22 12.09
CA LYS A 15 10.33 0.06 11.96
C LYS A 15 10.92 -0.81 10.87
N VAL A 16 11.87 -0.23 10.16
CA VAL A 16 12.56 -0.92 9.09
C VAL A 16 13.99 -0.41 9.06
N THR A 17 14.95 -1.30 8.74
CA THR A 17 16.34 -0.92 8.61
C THR A 17 16.74 -0.96 7.14
N LYS A 18 17.84 -0.29 6.84
CA LYS A 18 18.36 -0.26 5.48
C LYS A 18 18.57 -1.67 4.96
N GLY A 19 18.05 -1.93 3.79
CA GLY A 19 18.16 -3.23 3.14
C GLY A 19 17.09 -4.22 3.53
N GLN A 20 16.26 -3.90 4.49
CA GLN A 20 15.20 -4.79 4.93
C GLN A 20 14.01 -4.69 3.99
N THR A 21 13.40 -5.84 3.72
CA THR A 21 12.18 -5.89 2.90
C THR A 21 11.02 -6.28 3.79
N VAL A 22 9.95 -5.50 3.70
CA VAL A 22 8.72 -5.76 4.45
C VAL A 22 7.69 -6.30 3.49
N GLU A 23 7.10 -7.43 3.84
CA GLU A 23 5.99 -7.99 3.06
C GLU A 23 4.69 -7.35 3.53
N ILE A 24 3.92 -6.81 2.59
CA ILE A 24 2.65 -6.17 2.87
C ILE A 24 1.58 -7.01 2.20
N ARG A 25 0.75 -7.65 3.00
CA ARG A 25 -0.28 -8.54 2.50
C ARG A 25 -1.59 -7.78 2.45
N CYS A 26 -2.22 -7.80 1.28
CA CYS A 26 -3.41 -7.00 1.04
C CYS A 26 -4.51 -7.86 0.47
N GLU A 27 -5.74 -7.43 0.72
CA GLU A 27 -6.89 -8.07 0.11
C GLU A 27 -7.90 -7.01 -0.28
N LEU A 28 -8.27 -7.03 -1.55
CA LEU A 28 -9.32 -6.15 -2.05
C LEU A 28 -10.66 -6.76 -1.72
N LYS A 29 -11.51 -5.97 -1.06
CA LYS A 29 -12.84 -6.38 -0.67
C LYS A 29 -13.84 -5.55 -1.44
N LYS A 30 -14.69 -6.21 -2.21
CA LYS A 30 -15.67 -5.51 -3.01
C LYS A 30 -17.05 -6.03 -2.67
N GLU A 31 -18.05 -5.18 -2.87
CA GLU A 31 -19.42 -5.54 -2.53
C GLU A 31 -20.16 -6.20 -3.67
N GLY A 32 -19.60 -6.12 -4.86
CA GLY A 32 -20.22 -6.72 -6.00
C GLY A 32 -19.18 -7.23 -6.95
N ASP A 33 -19.61 -8.08 -7.86
CA ASP A 33 -18.71 -8.70 -8.80
C ASP A 33 -19.27 -8.42 -10.18
N PHE A 34 -18.72 -7.40 -10.83
CA PHE A 34 -19.26 -6.94 -12.10
C PHE A 34 -18.24 -7.13 -13.21
N ALA A 35 -18.73 -7.62 -14.32
CA ALA A 35 -17.93 -7.72 -15.52
C ALA A 35 -17.40 -6.32 -15.88
N ASN A 36 -16.23 -6.27 -16.46
CA ASN A 36 -15.61 -5.04 -16.94
C ASN A 36 -15.09 -4.14 -15.84
N THR A 37 -15.05 -4.61 -14.61
CA THR A 37 -14.37 -3.86 -13.55
C THR A 37 -12.90 -4.20 -13.56
N LEU A 38 -12.07 -3.19 -13.70
CA LEU A 38 -10.62 -3.34 -13.68
C LEU A 38 -10.07 -2.53 -12.50
N TYR A 39 -9.07 -3.07 -11.86
CA TYR A 39 -8.41 -2.39 -10.76
C TYR A 39 -6.98 -2.12 -11.14
N THR A 40 -6.50 -0.93 -10.76
CA THR A 40 -5.11 -0.56 -10.94
C THR A 40 -4.54 -0.12 -9.61
N ILE A 41 -3.23 -0.13 -9.52
CA ILE A 41 -2.51 0.21 -8.31
C ILE A 41 -1.36 1.13 -8.69
N ARG A 42 -1.13 2.16 -7.87
CA ARG A 42 0.01 3.06 -8.06
C ARG A 42 0.54 3.47 -6.71
N TYR A 43 1.72 4.04 -6.72
CA TYR A 43 2.52 4.23 -5.53
C TYR A 43 3.21 5.59 -5.56
N PHE A 44 3.24 6.26 -4.41
CA PHE A 44 3.93 7.53 -4.25
C PHE A 44 4.81 7.48 -3.02
N GLN A 45 6.07 7.85 -3.16
CA GLN A 45 6.99 7.95 -2.04
C GLN A 45 7.08 9.40 -1.63
N PHE A 46 6.69 9.70 -0.39
CA PHE A 46 6.74 11.07 0.10
C PHE A 46 7.97 11.35 0.94
N GLU A 47 8.48 10.33 1.65
CA GLU A 47 9.58 10.53 2.56
C GLU A 47 10.41 9.27 2.57
N GLY A 48 11.74 9.44 2.65
CA GLY A 48 12.66 8.31 2.66
C GLY A 48 12.88 7.73 1.29
N GLU A 49 13.81 6.80 1.21
CA GLU A 49 14.13 6.12 -0.04
C GLU A 49 13.88 4.63 0.08
N GLY A 50 13.15 4.11 -0.87
CA GLY A 50 12.84 2.70 -0.89
C GLY A 50 12.24 2.31 -2.21
N LYS A 51 11.99 1.02 -2.36
CA LYS A 51 11.41 0.48 -3.58
C LYS A 51 10.25 -0.43 -3.23
N LEU A 52 9.19 -0.29 -3.97
CA LEU A 52 8.00 -1.13 -3.82
C LEU A 52 7.88 -2.05 -5.00
N LYS A 53 7.66 -3.33 -4.72
CA LYS A 53 7.53 -4.35 -5.76
C LYS A 53 6.27 -5.16 -5.57
N MET A 54 5.75 -5.68 -6.65
CA MET A 54 4.71 -6.70 -6.59
C MET A 54 5.34 -8.08 -6.56
N VAL A 55 4.53 -9.06 -6.20
CA VAL A 55 5.01 -10.44 -6.09
C VAL A 55 5.53 -10.96 -7.41
N ASN A 56 5.03 -10.44 -8.53
CA ASN A 56 5.50 -10.87 -9.86
C ASN A 56 6.84 -10.25 -10.26
N GLY A 57 7.46 -9.48 -9.37
CA GLY A 57 8.76 -8.90 -9.63
C GLY A 57 8.75 -7.52 -10.23
N ILE A 58 7.59 -6.98 -10.54
CA ILE A 58 7.50 -5.62 -11.07
C ILE A 58 7.84 -4.62 -9.97
N THR A 59 8.82 -3.76 -10.24
CA THR A 59 9.13 -2.64 -9.35
C THR A 59 8.30 -1.45 -9.79
N PHE A 60 7.57 -0.88 -8.83
CA PHE A 60 6.70 0.25 -9.12
C PHE A 60 7.53 1.49 -9.40
N LEU A 61 7.26 2.13 -10.50
CA LEU A 61 7.75 3.48 -10.74
C LEU A 61 6.73 4.44 -10.12
N PRO A 62 7.21 5.52 -9.51
CA PRO A 62 6.29 6.45 -8.84
C PRO A 62 5.23 6.97 -9.80
N ASN A 63 3.99 6.95 -9.34
CA ASN A 63 2.84 7.48 -10.06
C ASN A 63 2.44 6.69 -11.29
N ASP A 64 3.14 5.61 -11.64
CA ASP A 64 2.69 4.76 -12.74
C ASP A 64 1.62 3.81 -12.26
N ARG A 65 0.67 3.53 -13.13
CA ARG A 65 -0.42 2.61 -12.83
C ARG A 65 -0.10 1.22 -13.34
N TYR A 66 -0.38 0.24 -12.53
CA TYR A 66 -0.18 -1.16 -12.87
C TYR A 66 -1.48 -1.91 -12.67
N LEU A 67 -1.74 -2.88 -13.50
CA LEU A 67 -2.96 -3.65 -13.40
C LEU A 67 -2.90 -4.55 -12.17
N LEU A 68 -3.97 -4.53 -11.39
CA LEU A 68 -4.09 -5.38 -10.21
C LEU A 68 -5.06 -6.51 -10.58
N GLU A 69 -4.51 -7.70 -10.75
CA GLU A 69 -5.28 -8.80 -11.32
C GLU A 69 -5.89 -9.72 -10.28
N ASN A 70 -5.40 -9.68 -9.05
CA ASN A 70 -5.86 -10.58 -8.02
C ASN A 70 -6.38 -9.81 -6.82
N GLU A 71 -7.43 -10.33 -6.20
CA GLU A 71 -7.96 -9.68 -5.00
C GLU A 71 -6.99 -9.79 -3.83
N LYS A 72 -6.32 -10.91 -3.71
CA LYS A 72 -5.28 -11.07 -2.69
C LYS A 72 -3.94 -10.83 -3.36
N PHE A 73 -3.18 -9.90 -2.81
CA PHE A 73 -1.92 -9.54 -3.41
C PHE A 73 -0.92 -9.15 -2.32
N ARG A 74 0.35 -9.19 -2.68
CA ARG A 74 1.42 -8.86 -1.75
C ARG A 74 2.31 -7.83 -2.39
N LEU A 75 2.71 -6.89 -1.56
CA LEU A 75 3.67 -5.88 -1.94
C LEU A 75 4.90 -6.06 -1.08
N TYR A 76 6.04 -5.67 -1.62
CA TYR A 76 7.31 -5.81 -0.91
C TYR A 76 8.01 -4.47 -0.93
N TYR A 77 8.19 -3.89 0.24
CA TYR A 77 8.88 -2.61 0.37
C TYR A 77 10.27 -2.85 0.91
N THR A 78 11.28 -2.42 0.15
CA THR A 78 12.67 -2.53 0.57
C THR A 78 13.16 -1.13 0.91
N ALA A 79 13.55 -0.93 2.17
CA ALA A 79 14.08 0.36 2.60
C ALA A 79 15.51 0.49 2.12
N GLU A 80 15.86 1.68 1.63
CA GLU A 80 17.22 1.96 1.20
C GLU A 80 17.96 2.84 2.17
N GLY A 81 17.36 3.09 3.33
CA GLY A 81 17.98 3.84 4.39
C GLY A 81 17.24 3.64 5.68
N ASP A 82 17.81 4.14 6.76
CA ASP A 82 17.24 4.03 8.11
C ASP A 82 16.41 5.25 8.48
N GLU A 83 16.24 6.18 7.57
CA GLU A 83 15.46 7.39 7.81
C GLU A 83 13.97 7.06 7.90
N ALA A 84 13.16 8.06 8.19
CA ALA A 84 11.73 7.90 8.17
C ALA A 84 11.26 7.63 6.74
N HIS A 85 10.29 6.76 6.60
CA HIS A 85 9.70 6.42 5.30
C HIS A 85 8.21 6.69 5.37
N ASN A 86 7.70 7.35 4.35
CA ASN A 86 6.28 7.57 4.22
C ASN A 86 5.90 7.40 2.75
N PHE A 87 4.96 6.53 2.49
CA PHE A 87 4.48 6.33 1.12
C PHE A 87 3.02 5.94 1.14
N ILE A 88 2.36 6.14 0.01
CA ILE A 88 0.98 5.69 -0.14
C ILE A 88 0.88 4.77 -1.32
N VAL A 89 -0.12 3.90 -1.24
CA VAL A 89 -0.52 3.02 -2.32
C VAL A 89 -1.98 3.32 -2.60
N VAL A 90 -2.30 3.57 -3.86
CA VAL A 90 -3.66 3.93 -4.26
C VAL A 90 -4.17 2.83 -5.16
N VAL A 91 -5.29 2.24 -4.78
CA VAL A 91 -5.99 1.26 -5.61
C VAL A 91 -7.21 1.94 -6.19
N GLU A 92 -7.37 1.83 -7.50
CA GLU A 92 -8.45 2.50 -8.21
C GLU A 92 -9.18 1.51 -9.09
N ASP A 93 -10.48 1.71 -9.28
CA ASP A 93 -11.19 0.95 -10.30
C ASP A 93 -11.41 1.84 -11.52
N ASN A 94 -11.99 1.26 -12.56
CA ASN A 94 -12.23 2.01 -13.78
C ASN A 94 -13.53 2.80 -13.74
N PHE A 95 -14.17 2.90 -12.58
CA PHE A 95 -15.37 3.70 -12.35
C PHE A 95 -15.10 4.86 -11.42
N LYS A 96 -13.83 5.22 -11.23
CA LYS A 96 -13.40 6.39 -10.46
C LYS A 96 -13.53 6.24 -8.95
N ASN A 97 -13.64 5.00 -8.46
CA ASN A 97 -13.50 4.75 -7.03
C ASN A 97 -12.04 4.51 -6.72
N SER A 98 -11.61 4.95 -5.56
CA SER A 98 -10.22 4.75 -5.14
C SER A 98 -10.15 4.52 -3.65
N TYR A 99 -9.07 3.88 -3.24
CA TYR A 99 -8.81 3.60 -1.84
C TYR A 99 -7.32 3.82 -1.59
N GLU A 100 -7.00 4.60 -0.59
CA GLU A 100 -5.61 4.98 -0.30
C GLU A 100 -5.13 4.26 0.94
N LEU A 101 -3.94 3.68 0.86
CA LEU A 101 -3.25 3.08 2.00
C LEU A 101 -2.01 3.91 2.29
N GLU A 102 -1.83 4.28 3.54
CA GLU A 102 -0.65 5.06 3.93
C GLU A 102 0.22 4.23 4.86
N PHE A 103 1.52 4.23 4.59
CA PHE A 103 2.50 3.48 5.38
C PHE A 103 3.57 4.41 5.91
N ASP A 104 3.84 4.26 7.19
CA ASP A 104 4.89 5.01 7.89
C ASP A 104 5.84 4.04 8.55
N PHE A 105 7.13 4.19 8.28
CA PHE A 105 8.16 3.45 8.99
C PHE A 105 9.14 4.44 9.61
N ASN A 106 9.63 4.09 10.79
CA ASN A 106 10.67 4.88 11.46
C ASN A 106 10.23 6.29 11.78
N ASN A 107 8.94 6.48 11.99
CA ASN A 107 8.40 7.78 12.35
C ASN A 107 8.86 8.13 13.76
N ARG A 108 9.35 9.36 13.94
CA ARG A 108 9.88 9.78 15.23
C ARG A 108 8.82 9.88 16.31
N ASN A 109 7.58 10.04 15.92
CA ASN A 109 6.49 10.17 16.87
C ASN A 109 5.99 8.83 17.37
N ILE A 110 6.51 7.73 16.86
CA ILE A 110 6.13 6.40 17.29
C ILE A 110 7.06 6.00 18.42
N LYS A 111 6.48 5.51 19.51
CA LYS A 111 7.26 5.09 20.65
C LYS A 111 8.15 3.92 20.29
N ASP A 112 9.36 3.95 20.81
CA ASP A 112 10.33 2.93 20.51
C ASP A 112 10.20 1.79 21.52
N ASP A 113 9.13 1.05 21.41
CA ASP A 113 8.91 -0.11 22.28
C ASP A 113 9.19 -1.40 21.55
N GLY A 114 9.91 -1.33 20.47
CA GLY A 114 10.36 -2.48 19.71
C GLY A 114 9.45 -2.79 18.55
N PHE A 115 8.22 -3.07 18.82
CA PHE A 115 7.36 -3.63 17.80
C PHE A 115 5.96 -3.13 17.95
N THR A 116 5.50 -2.41 16.97
CA THR A 116 4.14 -1.91 16.93
C THR A 116 3.54 -2.23 15.59
N ILE A 117 2.27 -2.61 15.61
CA ILE A 117 1.55 -2.91 14.38
C ILE A 117 0.95 -1.61 13.86
N VAL A 118 1.14 -1.35 12.58
CA VAL A 118 0.55 -0.17 11.96
C VAL A 118 -0.96 -0.29 12.06
N PRO A 119 -1.62 0.72 12.63
CA PRO A 119 -3.06 0.64 12.78
C PRO A 119 -3.79 0.62 11.45
N ILE A 120 -4.89 -0.11 11.44
CA ILE A 120 -5.73 -0.14 10.25
C ILE A 120 -6.33 1.22 9.96
N GLY A 121 -6.42 2.08 10.96
CA GLY A 121 -6.96 3.42 10.79
C GLY A 121 -6.15 4.34 9.92
N ASN A 122 -4.98 3.89 9.44
CA ASN A 122 -4.21 4.69 8.51
C ASN A 122 -4.82 4.71 7.11
N PHE A 123 -5.84 3.92 6.90
CA PHE A 123 -6.49 3.87 5.59
C PHE A 123 -7.39 5.08 5.40
N LYS A 124 -7.30 5.68 4.24
CA LYS A 124 -8.13 6.83 3.92
C LYS A 124 -8.67 6.69 2.53
N PRO A 125 -9.99 6.78 2.36
CA PRO A 125 -10.53 6.84 1.01
C PRO A 125 -10.10 8.15 0.37
N LEU A 126 -9.82 8.10 -0.91
CA LEU A 126 -9.43 9.31 -1.62
C LEU A 126 -10.61 10.17 -2.02
N SER A 127 -11.77 9.64 -1.98
CA SER A 127 -12.94 10.44 -2.35
C SER A 127 -13.12 11.56 -1.36
N LYS A 128 -13.42 12.68 -1.87
CA LYS A 128 -13.59 13.85 -1.01
C LYS A 128 -14.82 14.52 -1.39
#